data_e77a06cbb53e892717f007bc66c5845d
#
_entry.id   e77a06cbb53e892717f007bc66c5845d
#
_cell.length_a   1.000
_cell.length_b   1.000
_cell.length_c   1.000
_cell.angle_alpha   90.00
_cell.angle_beta   90.00
_cell.angle_gamma   90.00
#
_symmetry.space_group_name_H-M   'P 1'
#
loop_
_entity.id
_entity.type
_entity.pdbx_description
1 polymer ?
#
loop_
_entity_poly.entity_id
_entity_poly.type
_entity_poly.pdbx_seq_one_letter_code
_entity_poly.pdbx_strand_id
1 'polypeptide(L)'
;MELDQKHYLERQYPLIKIAADSHIPNLEQKLLELFTAEYSLQYFEFDQLKSKDLMDMDALLVRSTVQVNQELCDNSQIQFVGSATAGINHLDTQYLDNQRIAWAHAPGCNAASVTHYVMAAIGELIQEGLFNVRQSVGIVGYGSIGKKLYQLLAALNIQVYAHDPFLDDPLLVGLDQILACDLITIHVPYSTAGAHPTSKMINRSHQKILKDKILINTSRGGVVCEALVLESQELIYIADVWQDEPTPSLDVINKAFIATSHIAGYSIEGKMNGTATVVEECGRLFKCLKDSRQEYRPALDWPHSLENIVRDMHGHGFPIDLFNSELNLRLLSDSLKTLSKNNLANGFQSLRAQHPPRHDFNQFSFKNIIELDEELNQGFFQAIQR
;
A
#
# COMPACT_ATOMS: atom_id res chain seq x y z
N MET A 1 -37.93 -14.43 -47.92
CA MET A 1 -38.19 -13.64 -46.68
C MET A 1 -37.12 -13.97 -45.67
N GLU A 2 -35.85 -13.64 -46.10
CA GLU A 2 -34.59 -13.88 -45.37
C GLU A 2 -33.70 -12.65 -45.57
N LEU A 3 -34.09 -11.53 -45.02
CA LEU A 3 -33.32 -10.29 -45.06
C LEU A 3 -33.86 -9.40 -43.94
N ASP A 4 -33.51 -9.68 -42.68
CA ASP A 4 -33.64 -8.67 -41.60
C ASP A 4 -33.02 -9.09 -40.26
N GLN A 5 -32.05 -9.99 -40.23
CA GLN A 5 -31.36 -10.33 -38.98
C GLN A 5 -29.91 -9.80 -38.87
N LYS A 6 -29.43 -8.99 -39.83
CA LYS A 6 -28.09 -8.43 -39.82
C LYS A 6 -27.97 -6.98 -39.31
N HIS A 7 -29.07 -6.35 -38.91
CA HIS A 7 -29.09 -4.92 -38.56
C HIS A 7 -29.22 -4.61 -37.06
N TYR A 8 -29.06 -5.62 -36.19
CA TYR A 8 -29.19 -5.41 -34.73
C TYR A 8 -27.90 -5.54 -33.92
N LEU A 9 -26.71 -5.62 -34.56
CA LEU A 9 -25.44 -5.86 -33.86
C LEU A 9 -24.37 -4.79 -34.10
N GLU A 10 -24.69 -3.61 -34.56
CA GLU A 10 -23.74 -2.47 -34.60
C GLU A 10 -24.27 -1.34 -33.70
N ARG A 11 -24.33 -1.53 -32.39
CA ARG A 11 -24.06 -0.42 -31.49
C ARG A 11 -22.54 -0.24 -31.50
N GLN A 12 -22.04 0.59 -32.42
CA GLN A 12 -20.70 1.15 -32.33
C GLN A 12 -20.59 1.88 -30.98
N TYR A 13 -19.95 1.22 -30.00
CA TYR A 13 -19.48 1.94 -28.84
C TYR A 13 -18.46 2.97 -29.34
N PRO A 14 -18.52 4.24 -28.92
CA PRO A 14 -17.52 5.22 -29.33
C PRO A 14 -16.14 4.73 -28.91
N LEU A 15 -15.15 4.93 -29.79
CA LEU A 15 -13.75 4.64 -29.51
C LEU A 15 -13.31 5.46 -28.30
N ILE A 16 -12.92 4.81 -27.21
CA ILE A 16 -12.44 5.47 -25.98
C ILE A 16 -10.94 5.72 -26.12
N LYS A 17 -10.52 6.98 -26.06
CA LYS A 17 -9.10 7.36 -26.14
C LYS A 17 -8.50 7.50 -24.74
N ILE A 18 -7.53 6.65 -24.44
CA ILE A 18 -6.91 6.55 -23.12
C ILE A 18 -5.45 6.96 -23.20
N ALA A 19 -5.06 7.99 -22.43
CA ALA A 19 -3.67 8.31 -22.13
C ALA A 19 -3.26 7.59 -20.83
N ALA A 20 -2.11 6.91 -20.82
CA ALA A 20 -1.70 6.14 -19.66
C ALA A 20 -0.18 6.19 -19.40
N ASP A 21 0.19 6.23 -18.11
CA ASP A 21 1.59 6.06 -17.67
C ASP A 21 2.09 4.68 -18.11
N SER A 22 3.21 4.65 -18.86
CA SER A 22 3.83 3.43 -19.42
C SER A 22 4.20 2.37 -18.37
N HIS A 23 4.32 2.77 -17.12
CA HIS A 23 4.68 1.90 -15.99
C HIS A 23 3.48 1.38 -15.19
N ILE A 24 2.24 1.57 -15.67
CA ILE A 24 1.08 0.88 -15.09
C ILE A 24 1.14 -0.59 -15.53
N PRO A 25 1.33 -1.56 -14.61
CA PRO A 25 1.55 -2.94 -15.00
C PRO A 25 0.29 -3.59 -15.59
N ASN A 26 0.47 -4.43 -16.60
CA ASN A 26 -0.58 -5.23 -17.24
C ASN A 26 -1.83 -4.45 -17.69
N LEU A 27 -1.69 -3.13 -17.97
CA LEU A 27 -2.82 -2.28 -18.30
C LEU A 27 -3.57 -2.75 -19.54
N GLU A 28 -2.84 -3.02 -20.64
CA GLU A 28 -3.46 -3.46 -21.90
C GLU A 28 -4.18 -4.80 -21.74
N GLN A 29 -3.56 -5.74 -21.03
CA GLN A 29 -4.21 -7.03 -20.73
C GLN A 29 -5.52 -6.81 -19.93
N LYS A 30 -5.52 -5.91 -18.93
CA LYS A 30 -6.72 -5.62 -18.13
C LYS A 30 -7.80 -4.92 -18.94
N LEU A 31 -7.44 -4.01 -19.83
CA LEU A 31 -8.40 -3.40 -20.76
C LEU A 31 -9.03 -4.46 -21.66
N LEU A 32 -8.23 -5.36 -22.27
CA LEU A 32 -8.73 -6.46 -23.10
C LEU A 32 -9.64 -7.42 -22.33
N GLU A 33 -9.31 -7.71 -21.07
CA GLU A 33 -10.11 -8.59 -20.21
C GLU A 33 -11.45 -7.96 -19.83
N LEU A 34 -11.49 -6.66 -19.53
CA LEU A 34 -12.60 -6.01 -18.85
C LEU A 34 -13.48 -5.14 -19.75
N PHE A 35 -12.97 -4.61 -20.87
CA PHE A 35 -13.72 -3.72 -21.76
C PHE A 35 -14.49 -4.47 -22.84
N THR A 36 -15.69 -3.99 -23.12
CA THR A 36 -16.52 -4.40 -24.29
C THR A 36 -16.44 -3.42 -25.44
N ALA A 37 -16.03 -2.17 -25.18
CA ALA A 37 -15.87 -1.12 -26.18
C ALA A 37 -14.49 -1.18 -26.84
N GLU A 38 -14.39 -0.64 -28.06
CA GLU A 38 -13.11 -0.35 -28.68
C GLU A 38 -12.40 0.80 -27.95
N TYR A 39 -11.09 0.72 -27.83
CA TYR A 39 -10.28 1.76 -27.22
C TYR A 39 -9.00 1.98 -28.01
N SER A 40 -8.45 3.19 -27.93
CA SER A 40 -7.06 3.50 -28.31
C SER A 40 -6.26 3.84 -27.07
N LEU A 41 -5.08 3.27 -26.95
CA LEU A 41 -4.19 3.45 -25.78
C LEU A 41 -2.92 4.16 -26.22
N GLN A 42 -2.67 5.32 -25.64
CA GLN A 42 -1.45 6.08 -25.81
C GLN A 42 -0.65 6.10 -24.51
N TYR A 43 0.55 5.55 -24.53
CA TYR A 43 1.46 5.57 -23.40
C TYR A 43 2.30 6.84 -23.37
N PHE A 44 2.60 7.30 -22.16
CA PHE A 44 3.54 8.40 -21.91
C PHE A 44 4.49 8.06 -20.75
N GLU A 45 5.67 8.65 -20.78
CA GLU A 45 6.57 8.68 -19.62
C GLU A 45 6.14 9.80 -18.66
N PHE A 46 6.19 9.53 -17.35
CA PHE A 46 5.62 10.43 -16.33
C PHE A 46 6.16 11.87 -16.36
N ASP A 47 7.40 12.08 -16.81
CA ASP A 47 8.07 13.37 -16.91
C ASP A 47 7.89 14.05 -18.27
N GLN A 48 7.26 13.39 -19.24
CA GLN A 48 7.07 13.90 -20.60
C GLN A 48 5.65 14.36 -20.90
N LEU A 49 4.67 13.96 -20.08
CA LEU A 49 3.26 14.27 -20.28
C LEU A 49 3.02 15.79 -20.18
N LYS A 50 2.35 16.35 -21.18
CA LYS A 50 1.97 17.76 -21.25
C LYS A 50 0.48 17.90 -21.55
N SER A 51 -0.11 19.03 -21.18
CA SER A 51 -1.52 19.33 -21.43
C SER A 51 -1.95 19.11 -22.88
N LYS A 52 -1.11 19.48 -23.86
CA LYS A 52 -1.39 19.28 -25.30
C LYS A 52 -1.62 17.82 -25.67
N ASP A 53 -1.02 16.86 -24.93
CA ASP A 53 -1.10 15.44 -25.21
C ASP A 53 -2.45 14.85 -24.72
N LEU A 54 -3.22 15.64 -23.96
CA LEU A 54 -4.52 15.27 -23.41
C LEU A 54 -5.71 15.90 -24.14
N MET A 55 -5.48 16.75 -25.13
CA MET A 55 -6.53 17.57 -25.77
C MET A 55 -7.67 16.75 -26.37
N ASP A 56 -7.39 15.57 -26.88
CA ASP A 56 -8.36 14.68 -27.53
C ASP A 56 -8.50 13.31 -26.84
N MET A 57 -8.09 13.22 -25.58
CA MET A 57 -8.19 12.02 -24.75
C MET A 57 -9.46 12.05 -23.89
N ASP A 58 -10.12 10.89 -23.74
CA ASP A 58 -11.31 10.73 -22.92
C ASP A 58 -10.95 10.35 -21.47
N ALA A 59 -9.86 9.58 -21.29
CA ALA A 59 -9.39 9.13 -19.99
C ALA A 59 -7.89 9.30 -19.81
N LEU A 60 -7.47 9.59 -18.57
CA LEU A 60 -6.08 9.65 -18.14
C LEU A 60 -5.85 8.66 -17.00
N LEU A 61 -4.95 7.70 -17.21
CA LEU A 61 -4.56 6.71 -16.18
C LEU A 61 -3.12 6.99 -15.72
N VAL A 62 -2.95 7.21 -14.42
CA VAL A 62 -1.68 7.64 -13.84
C VAL A 62 -1.24 6.77 -12.68
N ARG A 63 0.02 6.90 -12.28
CA ARG A 63 0.56 6.53 -10.97
C ARG A 63 0.85 7.80 -10.16
N SER A 64 1.33 7.64 -8.93
CA SER A 64 1.64 8.74 -8.01
C SER A 64 2.79 9.67 -8.46
N THR A 65 3.45 9.38 -9.56
CA THR A 65 4.55 10.18 -10.13
C THR A 65 4.06 11.37 -10.97
N VAL A 66 2.80 11.37 -11.40
CA VAL A 66 2.19 12.44 -12.22
C VAL A 66 1.31 13.31 -11.34
N GLN A 67 1.61 14.61 -11.29
CA GLN A 67 0.73 15.59 -10.65
C GLN A 67 -0.43 15.94 -11.57
N VAL A 68 -1.65 15.55 -11.18
CA VAL A 68 -2.87 15.84 -11.95
C VAL A 68 -3.54 17.05 -11.33
N ASN A 69 -3.47 18.15 -12.04
CA ASN A 69 -3.94 19.46 -11.61
C ASN A 69 -4.49 20.28 -12.77
N GLN A 70 -4.89 21.52 -12.52
CA GLN A 70 -5.39 22.44 -13.54
C GLN A 70 -4.42 22.62 -14.70
N GLU A 71 -3.12 22.82 -14.43
CA GLU A 71 -2.11 23.06 -15.47
C GLU A 71 -2.05 21.91 -16.49
N LEU A 72 -2.16 20.66 -16.01
CA LEU A 72 -2.12 19.47 -16.86
C LEU A 72 -3.43 19.25 -17.62
N CYS A 73 -4.59 19.45 -16.95
CA CYS A 73 -5.89 19.04 -17.50
C CYS A 73 -6.66 20.16 -18.20
N ASP A 74 -6.22 21.42 -18.08
CA ASP A 74 -6.91 22.55 -18.72
C ASP A 74 -6.97 22.41 -20.25
N ASN A 75 -8.12 22.72 -20.84
CA ASN A 75 -8.40 22.58 -22.27
C ASN A 75 -8.36 21.12 -22.80
N SER A 76 -8.36 20.11 -21.94
CA SER A 76 -8.51 18.71 -22.35
C SER A 76 -9.99 18.31 -22.47
N GLN A 77 -10.25 17.16 -23.13
CA GLN A 77 -11.57 16.55 -23.18
C GLN A 77 -11.72 15.42 -22.16
N ILE A 78 -10.77 15.31 -21.21
CA ILE A 78 -10.74 14.24 -20.19
C ILE A 78 -12.05 14.24 -19.41
N GLN A 79 -12.70 13.08 -19.37
CA GLN A 79 -13.89 12.78 -18.60
C GLN A 79 -13.57 11.93 -17.37
N PHE A 80 -12.42 11.24 -17.38
CA PHE A 80 -12.01 10.33 -16.30
C PHE A 80 -10.52 10.43 -16.00
N VAL A 81 -10.17 10.50 -14.71
CA VAL A 81 -8.80 10.35 -14.21
C VAL A 81 -8.75 9.14 -13.27
N GLY A 82 -7.93 8.15 -13.61
CA GLY A 82 -7.71 6.96 -12.77
C GLY A 82 -6.29 6.91 -12.20
N SER A 83 -6.13 6.85 -10.89
CA SER A 83 -4.84 6.61 -10.26
C SER A 83 -4.69 5.16 -9.83
N ALA A 84 -3.77 4.41 -10.46
CA ALA A 84 -3.47 3.01 -10.13
C ALA A 84 -2.70 2.85 -8.80
N THR A 85 -2.95 3.75 -7.83
CA THR A 85 -2.31 3.76 -6.51
C THR A 85 -3.33 3.99 -5.39
N ALA A 86 -2.98 3.56 -4.18
CA ALA A 86 -3.86 3.73 -3.01
C ALA A 86 -3.98 5.19 -2.54
N GLY A 87 -2.93 6.00 -2.72
CA GLY A 87 -2.90 7.40 -2.28
C GLY A 87 -3.37 8.36 -3.38
N ILE A 88 -3.82 9.56 -2.99
CA ILE A 88 -4.37 10.60 -3.89
C ILE A 88 -3.65 11.94 -3.79
N ASN A 89 -2.52 12.04 -3.08
CA ASN A 89 -1.83 13.31 -2.84
C ASN A 89 -1.36 14.03 -4.14
N HIS A 90 -1.28 13.31 -5.25
CA HIS A 90 -0.90 13.79 -6.58
C HIS A 90 -2.10 14.21 -7.43
N LEU A 91 -3.33 14.04 -6.93
CA LEU A 91 -4.56 14.43 -7.60
C LEU A 91 -5.11 15.71 -6.95
N ASP A 92 -5.30 16.79 -7.72
CA ASP A 92 -6.10 17.94 -7.30
C ASP A 92 -7.59 17.58 -7.41
N THR A 93 -8.11 16.86 -6.43
CA THR A 93 -9.49 16.39 -6.43
C THR A 93 -10.49 17.53 -6.43
N GLN A 94 -10.16 18.68 -5.80
CA GLN A 94 -11.03 19.85 -5.80
C GLN A 94 -11.17 20.43 -7.22
N TYR A 95 -10.07 20.51 -7.96
CA TYR A 95 -10.12 20.94 -9.37
C TYR A 95 -10.94 19.95 -10.21
N LEU A 96 -10.68 18.63 -10.09
CA LEU A 96 -11.39 17.60 -10.84
C LEU A 96 -12.91 17.65 -10.58
N ASP A 97 -13.32 17.76 -9.32
CA ASP A 97 -14.73 17.89 -8.93
C ASP A 97 -15.37 19.17 -9.51
N ASN A 98 -14.68 20.30 -9.46
CA ASN A 98 -15.14 21.57 -10.02
C ASN A 98 -15.33 21.51 -11.54
N GLN A 99 -14.45 20.77 -12.25
CA GLN A 99 -14.54 20.57 -13.69
C GLN A 99 -15.49 19.44 -14.08
N ARG A 100 -16.06 18.72 -13.11
CA ARG A 100 -16.90 17.53 -13.31
C ARG A 100 -16.16 16.39 -14.05
N ILE A 101 -14.86 16.31 -13.86
CA ILE A 101 -14.04 15.18 -14.31
C ILE A 101 -14.20 14.09 -13.26
N ALA A 102 -14.74 12.95 -13.65
CA ALA A 102 -14.81 11.80 -12.76
C ALA A 102 -13.41 11.30 -12.43
N TRP A 103 -13.17 10.90 -11.19
CA TRP A 103 -11.87 10.36 -10.82
C TRP A 103 -12.02 9.15 -9.89
N ALA A 104 -11.05 8.27 -9.96
CA ALA A 104 -10.94 7.11 -9.09
C ALA A 104 -9.48 6.85 -8.70
N HIS A 105 -9.31 6.19 -7.57
CA HIS A 105 -8.04 5.64 -7.14
C HIS A 105 -8.24 4.20 -6.65
N ALA A 106 -7.18 3.55 -6.22
CA ALA A 106 -7.23 2.14 -5.82
C ALA A 106 -7.03 1.96 -4.29
N PRO A 107 -8.00 2.36 -3.44
CA PRO A 107 -7.85 2.25 -1.98
C PRO A 107 -7.71 0.79 -1.58
N GLY A 108 -6.71 0.49 -0.75
CA GLY A 108 -6.47 -0.86 -0.25
C GLY A 108 -5.83 -1.83 -1.25
N CYS A 109 -5.53 -1.44 -2.48
CA CYS A 109 -4.91 -2.31 -3.50
C CYS A 109 -3.62 -2.97 -3.01
N ASN A 110 -2.86 -2.29 -2.17
CA ASN A 110 -1.59 -2.74 -1.59
C ASN A 110 -1.68 -3.07 -0.10
N ALA A 111 -2.88 -3.28 0.45
CA ALA A 111 -3.03 -3.53 1.89
C ALA A 111 -2.28 -4.78 2.35
N ALA A 112 -2.29 -5.86 1.57
CA ALA A 112 -1.53 -7.07 1.86
C ALA A 112 -0.02 -6.81 1.87
N SER A 113 0.48 -6.00 0.91
CA SER A 113 1.89 -5.63 0.84
C SER A 113 2.37 -4.85 2.06
N VAL A 114 1.59 -3.85 2.51
CA VAL A 114 1.93 -3.06 3.71
C VAL A 114 1.82 -3.92 4.96
N THR A 115 0.80 -4.79 5.04
CA THR A 115 0.67 -5.76 6.12
C THR A 115 1.90 -6.67 6.19
N HIS A 116 2.36 -7.19 5.03
CA HIS A 116 3.58 -8.00 4.93
C HIS A 116 4.80 -7.25 5.50
N TYR A 117 4.98 -5.99 5.11
CA TYR A 117 6.07 -5.16 5.61
C TYR A 117 6.05 -5.02 7.14
N VAL A 118 4.89 -4.74 7.73
CA VAL A 118 4.77 -4.60 9.19
C VAL A 118 5.03 -5.92 9.90
N MET A 119 4.52 -7.03 9.37
CA MET A 119 4.79 -8.36 9.93
C MET A 119 6.28 -8.73 9.81
N ALA A 120 6.94 -8.39 8.69
CA ALA A 120 8.39 -8.57 8.54
C ALA A 120 9.18 -7.70 9.54
N ALA A 121 8.76 -6.45 9.75
CA ALA A 121 9.38 -5.59 10.76
C ALA A 121 9.24 -6.15 12.19
N ILE A 122 8.09 -6.74 12.52
CA ILE A 122 7.88 -7.44 13.80
C ILE A 122 8.80 -8.65 13.88
N GLY A 123 8.95 -9.42 12.80
CA GLY A 123 9.90 -10.55 12.72
C GLY A 123 11.34 -10.13 13.03
N GLU A 124 11.81 -9.02 12.43
CA GLU A 124 13.14 -8.44 12.71
C GLU A 124 13.30 -8.05 14.19
N LEU A 125 12.29 -7.44 14.78
CA LEU A 125 12.30 -7.05 16.18
C LEU A 125 12.36 -8.27 17.12
N ILE A 126 11.68 -9.36 16.77
CA ILE A 126 11.71 -10.61 17.53
C ILE A 126 13.11 -11.25 17.44
N GLN A 127 13.70 -11.31 16.27
CA GLN A 127 15.07 -11.86 16.07
C GLN A 127 16.11 -11.10 16.88
N GLU A 128 15.96 -9.78 16.99
CA GLU A 128 16.86 -8.93 17.79
C GLU A 128 16.54 -8.92 19.29
N GLY A 129 15.51 -9.65 19.73
CA GLY A 129 15.07 -9.66 21.13
C GLY A 129 14.46 -8.36 21.63
N LEU A 130 14.06 -7.46 20.72
CA LEU A 130 13.46 -6.16 21.01
C LEU A 130 11.95 -6.22 21.17
N PHE A 131 11.30 -7.28 20.71
CA PHE A 131 9.88 -7.55 20.83
C PHE A 131 9.63 -9.04 21.01
N ASN A 132 8.53 -9.42 21.66
CA ASN A 132 8.05 -10.79 21.75
C ASN A 132 6.51 -10.82 21.73
N VAL A 133 5.93 -11.98 21.39
CA VAL A 133 4.48 -12.16 21.20
C VAL A 133 3.61 -11.97 22.46
N ARG A 134 4.22 -11.82 23.65
CA ARG A 134 3.48 -11.54 24.90
C ARG A 134 3.26 -10.03 25.12
N GLN A 135 3.96 -9.20 24.33
CA GLN A 135 3.82 -7.76 24.36
C GLN A 135 2.62 -7.30 23.50
N SER A 136 2.12 -6.12 23.80
CA SER A 136 0.91 -5.58 23.17
C SER A 136 1.23 -4.79 21.90
N VAL A 137 0.31 -4.84 20.93
CA VAL A 137 0.37 -4.06 19.68
C VAL A 137 -0.81 -3.12 19.58
N GLY A 138 -0.54 -1.85 19.32
CA GLY A 138 -1.53 -0.80 19.06
C GLY A 138 -1.54 -0.42 17.58
N ILE A 139 -2.71 -0.42 16.96
CA ILE A 139 -2.92 -0.06 15.56
C ILE A 139 -3.66 1.27 15.49
N VAL A 140 -3.06 2.27 14.85
CA VAL A 140 -3.68 3.57 14.57
C VAL A 140 -4.17 3.58 13.12
N GLY A 141 -5.50 3.66 12.94
CA GLY A 141 -6.19 3.53 11.67
C GLY A 141 -6.70 2.09 11.45
N TYR A 142 -8.02 1.92 11.36
CA TYR A 142 -8.67 0.61 11.22
C TYR A 142 -9.33 0.45 9.83
N GLY A 143 -8.60 0.91 8.81
CA GLY A 143 -8.93 0.72 7.39
C GLY A 143 -8.48 -0.65 6.86
N SER A 144 -8.25 -0.76 5.55
CA SER A 144 -7.86 -2.01 4.87
C SER A 144 -6.61 -2.66 5.46
N ILE A 145 -5.59 -1.87 5.82
CA ILE A 145 -4.34 -2.36 6.41
C ILE A 145 -4.56 -2.73 7.87
N GLY A 146 -5.11 -1.81 8.66
CA GLY A 146 -5.29 -2.01 10.10
C GLY A 146 -6.18 -3.22 10.44
N LYS A 147 -7.26 -3.44 9.68
CA LYS A 147 -8.12 -4.62 9.83
C LYS A 147 -7.38 -5.93 9.55
N LYS A 148 -6.60 -5.98 8.47
CA LYS A 148 -5.82 -7.17 8.11
C LYS A 148 -4.74 -7.46 9.15
N LEU A 149 -4.00 -6.45 9.60
CA LEU A 149 -3.01 -6.58 10.69
C LEU A 149 -3.65 -7.08 11.98
N TYR A 150 -4.77 -6.48 12.39
CA TYR A 150 -5.50 -6.89 13.57
C TYR A 150 -5.86 -8.38 13.53
N GLN A 151 -6.39 -8.84 12.39
CA GLN A 151 -6.79 -10.25 12.20
C GLN A 151 -5.59 -11.19 12.30
N LEU A 152 -4.47 -10.87 11.67
CA LEU A 152 -3.27 -11.71 11.70
C LEU A 152 -2.63 -11.75 13.10
N LEU A 153 -2.49 -10.60 13.76
CA LEU A 153 -1.90 -10.52 15.09
C LEU A 153 -2.78 -11.23 16.13
N ALA A 154 -4.11 -11.04 16.07
CA ALA A 154 -5.04 -11.75 16.93
C ALA A 154 -5.00 -13.28 16.69
N ALA A 155 -4.87 -13.71 15.45
CA ALA A 155 -4.73 -15.13 15.11
C ALA A 155 -3.42 -15.74 15.62
N LEU A 156 -2.38 -14.93 15.86
CA LEU A 156 -1.14 -15.34 16.54
C LEU A 156 -1.23 -15.25 18.08
N ASN A 157 -2.43 -14.97 18.64
CA ASN A 157 -2.67 -14.74 20.07
C ASN A 157 -1.86 -13.57 20.66
N ILE A 158 -1.47 -12.61 19.83
CA ILE A 158 -0.85 -11.36 20.28
C ILE A 158 -1.96 -10.42 20.79
N GLN A 159 -1.73 -9.76 21.91
CA GLN A 159 -2.66 -8.76 22.44
C GLN A 159 -2.64 -7.52 21.53
N VAL A 160 -3.72 -7.32 20.78
CA VAL A 160 -3.83 -6.24 19.79
C VAL A 160 -5.00 -5.32 20.09
N TYR A 161 -4.77 -4.01 19.92
CA TYR A 161 -5.77 -2.95 20.04
C TYR A 161 -5.78 -2.11 18.77
N ALA A 162 -6.93 -1.55 18.42
CA ALA A 162 -7.06 -0.67 17.26
C ALA A 162 -7.81 0.62 17.62
N HIS A 163 -7.45 1.70 16.94
CA HIS A 163 -8.07 3.01 17.06
C HIS A 163 -8.41 3.58 15.69
N ASP A 164 -9.65 4.03 15.52
CA ASP A 164 -10.08 4.83 14.37
C ASP A 164 -11.26 5.71 14.81
N PRO A 165 -11.09 7.04 14.87
CA PRO A 165 -12.11 7.94 15.39
C PRO A 165 -13.30 8.15 14.45
N PHE A 166 -13.23 7.64 13.23
CA PHE A 166 -14.29 7.75 12.23
C PHE A 166 -15.22 6.53 12.19
N LEU A 167 -14.92 5.49 12.96
CA LEU A 167 -15.69 4.26 12.98
C LEU A 167 -16.35 4.08 14.36
N ASP A 168 -17.63 3.74 14.36
CA ASP A 168 -18.37 3.31 15.55
C ASP A 168 -18.34 1.78 15.63
N ASP A 169 -17.29 1.25 16.21
CA ASP A 169 -17.05 -0.20 16.34
C ASP A 169 -16.61 -0.50 17.80
N PRO A 170 -17.30 -1.37 18.53
CA PRO A 170 -17.01 -1.69 19.93
C PRO A 170 -15.63 -2.34 20.14
N LEU A 171 -14.97 -2.80 19.10
CA LEU A 171 -13.61 -3.33 19.14
C LEU A 171 -12.57 -2.21 19.29
N LEU A 172 -12.90 -0.98 18.89
CA LEU A 172 -11.96 0.13 18.87
C LEU A 172 -11.82 0.79 20.24
N VAL A 173 -10.61 1.27 20.50
CA VAL A 173 -10.24 1.90 21.77
C VAL A 173 -9.76 3.35 21.56
N GLY A 174 -9.60 4.10 22.63
CA GLY A 174 -9.05 5.45 22.59
C GLY A 174 -7.57 5.48 22.21
N LEU A 175 -7.11 6.58 21.61
CA LEU A 175 -5.70 6.76 21.22
C LEU A 175 -4.74 6.59 22.40
N ASP A 176 -5.09 7.05 23.60
CA ASP A 176 -4.25 6.91 24.79
C ASP A 176 -3.96 5.43 25.12
N GLN A 177 -4.93 4.54 24.90
CA GLN A 177 -4.74 3.10 25.11
C GLN A 177 -3.80 2.52 24.05
N ILE A 178 -3.86 3.00 22.80
CA ILE A 178 -2.90 2.62 21.75
C ILE A 178 -1.49 3.06 22.12
N LEU A 179 -1.33 4.30 22.58
CA LEU A 179 -0.03 4.84 22.96
C LEU A 179 0.57 4.15 24.20
N ALA A 180 -0.24 3.45 24.98
CA ALA A 180 0.23 2.63 26.10
C ALA A 180 0.79 1.27 25.66
N CYS A 181 0.49 0.77 24.44
CA CYS A 181 1.02 -0.49 23.91
C CYS A 181 2.55 -0.48 23.76
N ASP A 182 3.16 -1.66 23.72
CA ASP A 182 4.61 -1.83 23.57
C ASP A 182 5.09 -1.51 22.16
N LEU A 183 4.30 -1.89 21.15
CA LEU A 183 4.52 -1.59 19.74
C LEU A 183 3.32 -0.83 19.19
N ILE A 184 3.55 0.25 18.47
CA ILE A 184 2.52 1.06 17.82
C ILE A 184 2.79 1.11 16.32
N THR A 185 1.77 0.83 15.51
CA THR A 185 1.87 0.91 14.06
C THR A 185 0.79 1.82 13.48
N ILE A 186 1.16 2.66 12.49
CA ILE A 186 0.33 3.77 12.01
C ILE A 186 -0.08 3.55 10.56
N HIS A 187 -1.41 3.61 10.31
CA HIS A 187 -2.04 3.36 9.01
C HIS A 187 -3.16 4.37 8.71
N VAL A 188 -2.88 5.65 8.88
CA VAL A 188 -3.83 6.75 8.63
C VAL A 188 -3.42 7.56 7.39
N PRO A 189 -4.36 8.20 6.67
CA PRO A 189 -4.02 9.20 5.66
C PRO A 189 -3.39 10.43 6.33
N TYR A 190 -2.62 11.21 5.57
CA TYR A 190 -2.15 12.51 6.03
C TYR A 190 -3.23 13.58 5.81
N SER A 191 -3.57 14.31 6.87
CA SER A 191 -4.51 15.43 6.79
C SER A 191 -4.08 16.56 7.74
N THR A 192 -4.27 17.79 7.30
CA THR A 192 -4.01 19.01 8.09
C THR A 192 -5.28 19.66 8.65
N ALA A 193 -6.45 19.19 8.22
CA ALA A 193 -7.76 19.70 8.58
C ALA A 193 -8.76 18.57 8.82
N GLY A 194 -9.98 18.93 9.26
CA GLY A 194 -11.04 17.99 9.59
C GLY A 194 -11.18 17.77 11.09
N ALA A 195 -12.07 16.85 11.48
CA ALA A 195 -12.36 16.57 12.90
C ALA A 195 -11.16 15.92 13.64
N HIS A 196 -10.36 15.12 12.93
CA HIS A 196 -9.21 14.40 13.47
C HIS A 196 -8.03 14.52 12.51
N PRO A 197 -7.32 15.69 12.50
CA PRO A 197 -6.16 15.88 11.64
C PRO A 197 -5.01 14.98 12.08
N THR A 198 -4.28 14.45 11.10
CA THR A 198 -3.19 13.50 11.34
C THR A 198 -1.80 14.10 11.20
N SER A 199 -1.70 15.35 10.75
CA SER A 199 -0.43 16.08 10.71
C SER A 199 0.17 16.19 12.11
N LYS A 200 1.39 15.66 12.28
CA LYS A 200 2.10 15.58 13.57
C LYS A 200 1.23 15.02 14.70
N MET A 201 0.37 14.05 14.36
CA MET A 201 -0.51 13.40 15.33
C MET A 201 0.31 12.76 16.44
N ILE A 202 1.43 12.13 16.12
CA ILE A 202 2.43 11.68 17.09
C ILE A 202 3.55 12.72 17.14
N ASN A 203 3.68 13.39 18.29
CA ASN A 203 4.55 14.56 18.45
C ASN A 203 5.24 14.59 19.82
N ARG A 204 5.98 15.65 20.11
CA ARG A 204 6.78 15.83 21.35
C ARG A 204 6.00 15.67 22.64
N SER A 205 4.70 15.95 22.66
CA SER A 205 3.89 15.75 23.88
C SER A 205 3.77 14.28 24.29
N HIS A 206 3.98 13.37 23.33
CA HIS A 206 3.94 11.91 23.53
C HIS A 206 5.31 11.32 23.91
N GLN A 207 6.40 12.13 23.95
CA GLN A 207 7.74 11.63 24.19
C GLN A 207 7.87 10.77 25.45
N LYS A 208 7.19 11.19 26.52
CA LYS A 208 7.26 10.49 27.81
C LYS A 208 6.56 9.12 27.78
N ILE A 209 5.41 9.02 27.10
CA ILE A 209 4.66 7.76 26.99
C ILE A 209 5.29 6.81 25.99
N LEU A 210 6.03 7.34 24.99
CA LEU A 210 6.72 6.55 23.95
C LEU A 210 8.13 6.10 24.35
N LYS A 211 8.54 6.40 25.57
CA LYS A 211 9.81 5.88 26.12
C LYS A 211 9.78 4.35 26.15
N ASP A 212 10.88 3.71 25.70
CA ASP A 212 11.04 2.25 25.62
C ASP A 212 9.99 1.54 24.74
N LYS A 213 9.38 2.27 23.79
CA LYS A 213 8.37 1.75 22.88
C LYS A 213 8.91 1.58 21.46
N ILE A 214 8.14 0.84 20.66
CA ILE A 214 8.39 0.65 19.23
C ILE A 214 7.33 1.42 18.46
N LEU A 215 7.75 2.21 17.48
CA LEU A 215 6.86 2.98 16.61
C LEU A 215 7.15 2.66 15.14
N ILE A 216 6.16 2.12 14.44
CA ILE A 216 6.25 1.80 13.00
C ILE A 216 5.37 2.78 12.21
N ASN A 217 5.96 3.48 11.24
CA ASN A 217 5.24 4.37 10.34
C ASN A 217 5.37 3.90 8.88
N THR A 218 4.30 3.32 8.35
CA THR A 218 4.14 2.94 6.95
C THR A 218 3.00 3.71 6.28
N SER A 219 2.54 4.81 6.90
CA SER A 219 1.42 5.59 6.41
C SER A 219 1.86 6.76 5.52
N ARG A 220 2.22 7.88 6.12
CA ARG A 220 2.72 9.07 5.41
C ARG A 220 3.79 9.78 6.24
N GLY A 221 4.73 10.43 5.57
CA GLY A 221 5.62 11.40 6.19
C GLY A 221 4.82 12.55 6.82
N GLY A 222 5.32 13.11 7.92
CA GLY A 222 4.67 14.19 8.65
C GLY A 222 3.53 13.78 9.59
N VAL A 223 3.07 12.51 9.61
CA VAL A 223 2.16 11.99 10.65
C VAL A 223 2.90 11.86 11.98
N VAL A 224 4.13 11.40 11.95
CA VAL A 224 5.05 11.41 13.09
C VAL A 224 5.94 12.65 12.98
N CYS A 225 6.04 13.42 14.07
CA CYS A 225 6.95 14.55 14.15
C CYS A 225 8.41 14.06 14.24
N GLU A 226 9.21 14.32 13.21
CA GLU A 226 10.61 13.87 13.15
C GLU A 226 11.46 14.37 14.30
N ALA A 227 11.18 15.56 14.84
CA ALA A 227 11.88 16.08 16.02
C ALA A 227 11.64 15.21 17.27
N LEU A 228 10.46 14.58 17.41
CA LEU A 228 10.23 13.59 18.47
C LEU A 228 11.17 12.40 18.32
N VAL A 229 11.34 11.89 17.09
CA VAL A 229 12.22 10.74 16.79
C VAL A 229 13.65 11.06 17.15
N LEU A 230 14.14 12.23 16.73
CA LEU A 230 15.53 12.66 16.99
C LEU A 230 15.83 12.88 18.50
N GLU A 231 14.86 13.42 19.24
CA GLU A 231 15.02 13.75 20.66
C GLU A 231 14.79 12.53 21.59
N SER A 232 14.13 11.48 21.10
CA SER A 232 13.82 10.28 21.90
C SER A 232 14.98 9.27 21.84
N GLN A 233 15.66 9.03 22.94
CA GLN A 233 16.80 8.11 23.01
C GLN A 233 16.36 6.65 22.98
N GLU A 234 15.30 6.32 23.71
CA GLU A 234 14.84 4.94 23.93
C GLU A 234 13.70 4.53 22.99
N LEU A 235 13.25 5.39 22.07
CA LEU A 235 12.25 5.04 21.07
C LEU A 235 12.89 4.25 19.93
N ILE A 236 12.38 3.05 19.67
CA ILE A 236 12.72 2.27 18.48
C ILE A 236 11.80 2.70 17.35
N TYR A 237 12.35 3.36 16.32
CA TYR A 237 11.59 3.87 15.19
C TYR A 237 11.84 3.06 13.93
N ILE A 238 10.77 2.63 13.27
CA ILE A 238 10.79 1.96 11.96
C ILE A 238 9.95 2.80 11.00
N ALA A 239 10.52 3.17 9.86
CA ALA A 239 9.82 4.02 8.90
C ALA A 239 10.08 3.61 7.45
N ASP A 240 8.98 3.58 6.70
CA ASP A 240 8.99 3.46 5.25
C ASP A 240 8.69 4.78 4.55
N VAL A 241 8.15 5.76 5.29
CA VAL A 241 7.68 7.04 4.78
C VAL A 241 8.29 8.20 5.55
N TRP A 242 8.55 9.32 4.86
CA TRP A 242 9.36 10.42 5.38
C TRP A 242 8.73 11.77 5.06
N GLN A 243 9.02 12.76 5.89
CA GLN A 243 8.77 14.13 5.51
C GLN A 243 9.73 14.51 4.36
N ASP A 244 9.25 15.33 3.43
CA ASP A 244 10.00 15.89 2.31
C ASP A 244 10.62 14.85 1.34
N GLU A 245 9.93 13.70 1.11
CA GLU A 245 10.33 12.78 0.04
C GLU A 245 10.42 13.49 -1.33
N PRO A 246 11.45 13.24 -2.14
CA PRO A 246 12.49 12.21 -2.03
C PRO A 246 13.78 12.67 -1.31
N THR A 247 13.75 13.74 -0.55
CA THR A 247 14.90 14.29 0.19
C THR A 247 14.68 14.28 1.71
N PRO A 248 14.40 13.11 2.32
CA PRO A 248 14.16 13.03 3.75
C PRO A 248 15.39 13.42 4.59
N SER A 249 15.17 13.72 5.85
CA SER A 249 16.25 14.00 6.80
C SER A 249 17.17 12.78 7.00
N LEU A 250 18.46 12.92 6.67
CA LEU A 250 19.45 11.86 6.91
C LEU A 250 19.59 11.53 8.40
N ASP A 251 19.42 12.50 9.29
CA ASP A 251 19.50 12.28 10.73
C ASP A 251 18.37 11.37 11.20
N VAL A 252 17.14 11.54 10.65
CA VAL A 252 16.00 10.68 10.97
C VAL A 252 16.18 9.29 10.36
N ILE A 253 16.67 9.19 9.12
CA ILE A 253 17.00 7.92 8.48
C ILE A 253 18.02 7.13 9.32
N ASN A 254 19.09 7.78 9.75
CA ASN A 254 20.14 7.16 10.54
C ASN A 254 19.68 6.79 11.96
N LYS A 255 18.76 7.56 12.54
CA LYS A 255 18.17 7.28 13.85
C LYS A 255 17.21 6.08 13.81
N ALA A 256 16.52 5.87 12.69
CA ALA A 256 15.55 4.77 12.55
C ALA A 256 16.26 3.40 12.65
N PHE A 257 15.66 2.46 13.36
CA PHE A 257 16.12 1.07 13.45
C PHE A 257 16.05 0.40 12.07
N ILE A 258 14.92 0.54 11.38
CA ILE A 258 14.75 0.18 9.98
C ILE A 258 14.23 1.41 9.22
N ALA A 259 14.87 1.74 8.10
CA ALA A 259 14.55 2.85 7.23
C ALA A 259 14.45 2.35 5.79
N THR A 260 13.30 2.50 5.14
CA THR A 260 13.12 2.08 3.74
C THR A 260 12.59 3.21 2.87
N SER A 261 12.73 3.08 1.57
CA SER A 261 12.48 4.14 0.59
C SER A 261 11.05 4.14 0.05
N HIS A 262 10.04 4.06 0.92
CA HIS A 262 8.61 4.08 0.58
C HIS A 262 8.22 2.90 -0.33
N ILE A 263 8.55 1.67 0.12
CA ILE A 263 8.36 0.42 -0.63
C ILE A 263 7.41 -0.57 0.08
N ALA A 264 6.88 -0.24 1.25
CA ALA A 264 6.02 -1.14 2.00
C ALA A 264 4.82 -1.65 1.18
N GLY A 265 4.27 -0.78 0.32
CA GLY A 265 3.18 -1.13 -0.59
C GLY A 265 3.60 -1.77 -1.91
N TYR A 266 4.88 -2.14 -2.09
CA TYR A 266 5.39 -2.66 -3.35
C TYR A 266 5.34 -4.18 -3.38
N SER A 267 4.37 -4.72 -4.10
CA SER A 267 4.27 -6.13 -4.49
C SER A 267 3.73 -6.23 -5.92
N ILE A 268 3.84 -7.40 -6.51
CA ILE A 268 3.27 -7.70 -7.83
C ILE A 268 1.75 -7.51 -7.76
N GLU A 269 1.10 -8.12 -6.79
CA GLU A 269 -0.36 -8.09 -6.63
C GLU A 269 -0.88 -6.70 -6.27
N GLY A 270 -0.20 -5.98 -5.39
CA GLY A 270 -0.58 -4.61 -5.02
C GLY A 270 -0.63 -3.68 -6.22
N LYS A 271 0.36 -3.80 -7.13
CA LYS A 271 0.40 -3.04 -8.37
C LYS A 271 -0.68 -3.49 -9.36
N MET A 272 -0.88 -4.81 -9.51
CA MET A 272 -1.91 -5.37 -10.41
C MET A 272 -3.32 -5.04 -9.95
N ASN A 273 -3.59 -5.09 -8.64
CA ASN A 273 -4.87 -4.69 -8.05
C ASN A 273 -5.16 -3.19 -8.30
N GLY A 274 -4.13 -2.34 -8.22
CA GLY A 274 -4.24 -0.94 -8.57
C GLY A 274 -4.69 -0.73 -10.02
N THR A 275 -4.07 -1.44 -10.95
CA THR A 275 -4.44 -1.41 -12.37
C THR A 275 -5.88 -1.90 -12.59
N ALA A 276 -6.24 -3.05 -12.01
CA ALA A 276 -7.57 -3.62 -12.16
C ALA A 276 -8.65 -2.66 -11.67
N THR A 277 -8.46 -2.04 -10.50
CA THR A 277 -9.41 -1.09 -9.91
C THR A 277 -9.67 0.10 -10.84
N VAL A 278 -8.64 0.74 -11.37
CA VAL A 278 -8.86 1.94 -12.20
C VAL A 278 -9.41 1.61 -13.58
N VAL A 279 -9.08 0.44 -14.13
CA VAL A 279 -9.69 -0.05 -15.38
C VAL A 279 -11.18 -0.35 -15.17
N GLU A 280 -11.55 -0.98 -14.07
CA GLU A 280 -12.96 -1.21 -13.73
C GLU A 280 -13.74 0.10 -13.57
N GLU A 281 -13.21 1.08 -12.83
CA GLU A 281 -13.88 2.36 -12.63
C GLU A 281 -14.01 3.15 -13.94
N CYS A 282 -12.98 3.13 -14.79
CA CYS A 282 -13.03 3.67 -16.14
C CYS A 282 -14.15 2.99 -16.96
N GLY A 283 -14.17 1.66 -16.98
CA GLY A 283 -15.18 0.89 -17.68
C GLY A 283 -16.60 1.11 -17.18
N ARG A 284 -16.77 1.38 -15.87
CA ARG A 284 -18.09 1.76 -15.30
C ARG A 284 -18.56 3.11 -15.81
N LEU A 285 -17.67 4.12 -15.82
CA LEU A 285 -18.04 5.44 -16.32
C LEU A 285 -18.47 5.39 -17.79
N PHE A 286 -17.68 4.73 -18.63
CA PHE A 286 -17.97 4.63 -20.07
C PHE A 286 -19.00 3.52 -20.42
N LYS A 287 -19.57 2.84 -19.42
CA LYS A 287 -20.56 1.76 -19.58
C LYS A 287 -20.11 0.65 -20.52
N CYS A 288 -18.83 0.33 -20.47
CA CYS A 288 -18.19 -0.68 -21.33
C CYS A 288 -17.55 -1.83 -20.54
N LEU A 289 -17.95 -2.05 -19.29
CA LEU A 289 -17.42 -3.13 -18.47
C LEU A 289 -18.08 -4.47 -18.82
N LYS A 290 -17.27 -5.52 -18.99
CA LYS A 290 -17.75 -6.90 -19.12
C LYS A 290 -18.34 -7.41 -17.81
N ASP A 291 -19.37 -8.21 -17.91
CA ASP A 291 -20.14 -8.75 -16.77
C ASP A 291 -19.46 -10.00 -16.12
N SER A 292 -18.15 -10.16 -16.27
CA SER A 292 -17.42 -11.33 -15.79
C SER A 292 -16.40 -10.98 -14.71
N ARG A 293 -16.76 -11.23 -13.45
CA ARG A 293 -15.78 -11.30 -12.35
C ARG A 293 -15.32 -12.76 -12.19
N GLN A 294 -14.23 -13.15 -12.82
CA GLN A 294 -13.45 -14.27 -12.33
C GLN A 294 -12.36 -13.74 -11.42
N GLU A 295 -12.53 -13.91 -10.11
CA GLU A 295 -11.42 -13.79 -9.17
C GLU A 295 -10.47 -14.99 -9.40
N TYR A 296 -9.49 -14.81 -10.26
CA TYR A 296 -8.40 -15.75 -10.36
C TYR A 296 -7.35 -15.38 -9.31
N ARG A 297 -7.23 -16.17 -8.26
CA ARG A 297 -6.10 -16.13 -7.33
C ARG A 297 -5.23 -17.36 -7.60
N PRO A 298 -4.11 -17.22 -8.33
CA PRO A 298 -3.17 -18.33 -8.42
C PRO A 298 -2.61 -18.56 -7.02
N ALA A 299 -2.80 -19.76 -6.51
CA ALA A 299 -2.07 -20.21 -5.32
C ALA A 299 -0.66 -20.59 -5.77
N LEU A 300 0.32 -19.78 -5.40
CA LEU A 300 1.74 -20.08 -5.61
C LEU A 300 2.19 -21.10 -4.56
N ASP A 301 3.10 -21.99 -4.94
CA ASP A 301 3.79 -22.80 -3.97
C ASP A 301 4.78 -21.94 -3.18
N TRP A 302 4.88 -22.20 -1.87
CA TRP A 302 5.84 -21.51 -1.04
C TRP A 302 7.27 -21.88 -1.48
N PRO A 303 8.14 -20.91 -1.83
CA PRO A 303 9.43 -21.19 -2.44
C PRO A 303 10.53 -21.58 -1.44
N HIS A 304 10.26 -21.47 -0.13
CA HIS A 304 11.22 -21.75 0.93
C HIS A 304 10.82 -22.98 1.75
N SER A 305 11.65 -23.36 2.75
CA SER A 305 11.35 -24.48 3.63
C SER A 305 10.18 -24.18 4.57
N LEU A 306 9.17 -25.03 4.58
CA LEU A 306 8.06 -24.95 5.53
C LEU A 306 8.50 -25.28 6.97
N GLU A 307 9.55 -26.09 7.14
CA GLU A 307 10.13 -26.42 8.45
C GLU A 307 10.70 -25.19 9.16
N ASN A 308 11.16 -24.18 8.42
CA ASN A 308 11.58 -22.92 9.01
C ASN A 308 10.41 -22.20 9.69
N ILE A 309 9.27 -22.13 9.02
CA ILE A 309 8.04 -21.52 9.56
C ILE A 309 7.60 -22.28 10.83
N VAL A 310 7.62 -23.62 10.78
CA VAL A 310 7.28 -24.48 11.93
C VAL A 310 8.21 -24.21 13.11
N ARG A 311 9.52 -24.17 12.86
CA ARG A 311 10.53 -23.88 13.88
C ARG A 311 10.33 -22.51 14.51
N ASP A 312 10.05 -21.48 13.70
CA ASP A 312 9.82 -20.13 14.17
C ASP A 312 8.56 -20.04 15.05
N MET A 313 7.49 -20.72 14.66
CA MET A 313 6.25 -20.79 15.44
C MET A 313 6.47 -21.42 16.79
N HIS A 314 7.22 -22.55 16.88
CA HIS A 314 7.55 -23.19 18.16
C HIS A 314 8.53 -22.38 19.01
N GLY A 315 9.53 -21.75 18.38
CA GLY A 315 10.55 -20.98 19.10
C GLY A 315 10.09 -19.61 19.56
N HIS A 316 9.30 -18.92 18.76
CA HIS A 316 8.95 -17.51 18.95
C HIS A 316 7.45 -17.26 19.05
N GLY A 317 6.58 -18.21 18.66
CA GLY A 317 5.14 -18.00 18.49
C GLY A 317 4.79 -17.07 17.30
N PHE A 318 5.76 -16.87 16.37
CA PHE A 318 5.64 -15.94 15.24
C PHE A 318 6.39 -16.51 14.03
N PRO A 319 5.80 -16.57 12.82
CA PRO A 319 6.39 -17.16 11.63
C PRO A 319 7.35 -16.17 10.94
N ILE A 320 8.54 -16.01 11.50
CA ILE A 320 9.52 -15.01 11.04
C ILE A 320 9.91 -15.25 9.58
N ASP A 321 10.27 -16.49 9.23
CA ASP A 321 10.71 -16.83 7.87
C ASP A 321 9.64 -16.57 6.82
N LEU A 322 8.35 -16.74 7.19
CA LEU A 322 7.22 -16.43 6.29
C LEU A 322 7.24 -14.99 5.78
N PHE A 323 7.61 -14.03 6.61
CA PHE A 323 7.58 -12.63 6.25
C PHE A 323 8.94 -12.08 5.82
N ASN A 324 10.04 -12.60 6.37
CA ASN A 324 11.37 -12.03 6.15
C ASN A 324 12.10 -12.66 4.95
N SER A 325 11.76 -13.88 4.53
CA SER A 325 12.41 -14.53 3.37
C SER A 325 12.16 -13.81 2.04
N GLU A 326 10.97 -13.22 1.86
CA GLU A 326 10.61 -12.45 0.66
C GLU A 326 10.91 -10.94 0.79
N LEU A 327 11.24 -10.45 2.00
CA LEU A 327 11.43 -9.03 2.29
C LEU A 327 12.55 -8.80 3.31
N ASN A 328 13.78 -8.65 2.83
CA ASN A 328 14.93 -8.37 3.68
C ASN A 328 15.00 -6.89 4.05
N LEU A 329 14.32 -6.52 5.13
CA LEU A 329 14.24 -5.12 5.59
C LEU A 329 15.58 -4.56 6.04
N ARG A 330 16.48 -5.39 6.58
CA ARG A 330 17.83 -4.95 6.98
C ARG A 330 18.65 -4.49 5.79
N LEU A 331 18.73 -5.31 4.76
CA LEU A 331 19.45 -4.98 3.54
C LEU A 331 18.91 -3.70 2.88
N LEU A 332 17.59 -3.55 2.83
CA LEU A 332 16.93 -2.36 2.28
C LEU A 332 17.23 -1.12 3.13
N SER A 333 17.21 -1.27 4.44
CA SER A 333 17.56 -0.19 5.39
C SER A 333 19.02 0.24 5.25
N ASP A 334 19.93 -0.71 5.21
CA ASP A 334 21.35 -0.42 5.04
C ASP A 334 21.60 0.32 3.71
N SER A 335 20.95 -0.11 2.64
CA SER A 335 21.03 0.54 1.32
C SER A 335 20.59 2.02 1.39
N LEU A 336 19.49 2.33 2.08
CA LEU A 336 19.02 3.71 2.23
C LEU A 336 19.98 4.54 3.11
N LYS A 337 20.50 3.98 4.21
CA LYS A 337 21.41 4.64 5.14
C LYS A 337 22.80 4.94 4.54
N THR A 338 23.19 4.26 3.46
CA THR A 338 24.44 4.58 2.74
C THR A 338 24.34 5.81 1.86
N LEU A 339 23.16 6.36 1.62
CA LEU A 339 23.00 7.54 0.79
C LEU A 339 23.58 8.79 1.47
N SER A 340 24.27 9.61 0.69
CA SER A 340 24.78 10.91 1.12
C SER A 340 23.84 12.03 0.70
N LYS A 341 23.98 13.21 1.31
CA LYS A 341 23.17 14.39 0.99
C LYS A 341 23.17 14.73 -0.51
N ASN A 342 24.31 14.53 -1.18
CA ASN A 342 24.45 14.91 -2.60
C ASN A 342 23.73 13.97 -3.56
N ASN A 343 23.45 12.72 -3.16
CA ASN A 343 22.77 11.74 -4.00
C ASN A 343 21.44 11.26 -3.42
N LEU A 344 20.94 11.90 -2.34
CA LEU A 344 19.78 11.42 -1.59
C LEU A 344 18.53 11.32 -2.46
N ALA A 345 18.15 12.37 -3.18
CA ALA A 345 16.93 12.36 -4.01
C ALA A 345 16.96 11.28 -5.08
N ASN A 346 18.06 11.24 -5.86
CA ASN A 346 18.19 10.25 -6.95
C ASN A 346 18.35 8.82 -6.38
N GLY A 347 19.11 8.66 -5.29
CA GLY A 347 19.31 7.38 -4.63
C GLY A 347 18.01 6.84 -4.03
N PHE A 348 17.24 7.68 -3.37
CA PHE A 348 15.92 7.33 -2.82
C PHE A 348 14.97 6.83 -3.91
N GLN A 349 14.86 7.57 -5.02
CA GLN A 349 14.04 7.18 -6.16
C GLN A 349 14.55 5.90 -6.84
N SER A 350 15.88 5.76 -6.97
CA SER A 350 16.50 4.57 -7.55
C SER A 350 16.23 3.31 -6.72
N LEU A 351 16.36 3.39 -5.37
CA LEU A 351 16.04 2.28 -4.48
C LEU A 351 14.57 1.86 -4.59
N ARG A 352 13.66 2.82 -4.74
CA ARG A 352 12.23 2.52 -4.99
C ARG A 352 12.01 1.83 -6.33
N ALA A 353 12.61 2.36 -7.40
CA ALA A 353 12.44 1.84 -8.76
C ALA A 353 13.05 0.43 -8.91
N GLN A 354 14.17 0.17 -8.25
CA GLN A 354 14.92 -1.09 -8.31
C GLN A 354 14.50 -2.09 -7.22
N HIS A 355 13.46 -1.77 -6.41
CA HIS A 355 12.98 -2.71 -5.40
C HIS A 355 12.63 -4.05 -6.07
N PRO A 356 13.20 -5.17 -5.59
CA PRO A 356 12.95 -6.48 -6.17
C PRO A 356 11.45 -6.80 -6.21
N PRO A 357 10.94 -7.40 -7.29
CA PRO A 357 9.56 -7.85 -7.32
C PRO A 357 9.36 -8.93 -6.25
N ARG A 358 8.29 -8.80 -5.46
CA ARG A 358 7.88 -9.80 -4.46
C ARG A 358 6.40 -10.07 -4.56
N HIS A 359 6.00 -11.25 -4.16
CA HIS A 359 4.60 -11.60 -4.01
C HIS A 359 4.08 -11.22 -2.62
N ASP A 360 2.78 -10.97 -2.53
CA ASP A 360 2.11 -10.84 -1.24
C ASP A 360 2.01 -12.22 -0.58
N PHE A 361 2.21 -12.30 0.74
CA PHE A 361 2.20 -13.55 1.50
C PHE A 361 0.91 -14.37 1.33
N ASN A 362 -0.21 -13.74 1.04
CA ASN A 362 -1.52 -14.38 0.84
C ASN A 362 -1.69 -15.02 -0.55
N GLN A 363 -0.69 -14.93 -1.42
CA GLN A 363 -0.68 -15.64 -2.70
C GLN A 363 -0.14 -17.06 -2.58
N PHE A 364 0.57 -17.36 -1.49
CA PHE A 364 1.16 -18.67 -1.28
C PHE A 364 0.17 -19.64 -0.65
N SER A 365 0.25 -20.92 -1.07
CA SER A 365 -0.50 -22.01 -0.47
C SER A 365 0.28 -22.62 0.68
N PHE A 366 -0.34 -22.72 1.85
CA PHE A 366 0.23 -23.34 3.06
C PHE A 366 -0.50 -24.63 3.44
N LYS A 367 -1.15 -25.30 2.48
CA LYS A 367 -1.94 -26.52 2.75
C LYS A 367 -1.10 -27.62 3.40
N ASN A 368 0.14 -27.77 2.96
CA ASN A 368 1.04 -28.84 3.46
C ASN A 368 1.68 -28.50 4.81
N ILE A 369 1.57 -27.25 5.31
CA ILE A 369 2.19 -26.88 6.60
C ILE A 369 1.46 -27.56 7.77
N ILE A 370 0.15 -27.76 7.65
CA ILE A 370 -0.67 -28.45 8.67
C ILE A 370 -0.33 -29.95 8.72
N GLU A 371 0.08 -30.53 7.58
CA GLU A 371 0.53 -31.91 7.51
C GLU A 371 1.90 -32.14 8.20
N LEU A 372 2.73 -31.08 8.23
CA LEU A 372 4.02 -31.09 8.92
C LEU A 372 3.89 -30.99 10.43
N ASP A 373 2.88 -30.27 10.91
CA ASP A 373 2.65 -30.07 12.33
C ASP A 373 1.17 -29.76 12.61
N GLU A 374 0.47 -30.72 13.19
CA GLU A 374 -0.95 -30.62 13.54
C GLU A 374 -1.24 -29.63 14.68
N GLU A 375 -0.23 -29.29 15.50
CA GLU A 375 -0.33 -28.35 16.62
C GLU A 375 -0.22 -26.89 16.18
N LEU A 376 0.19 -26.65 14.93
CA LEU A 376 0.26 -25.28 14.39
C LEU A 376 -1.10 -24.59 14.39
N ASN A 377 -1.05 -23.29 14.62
CA ASN A 377 -2.23 -22.42 14.67
C ASN A 377 -2.94 -22.37 13.31
N GLN A 378 -3.88 -23.29 13.07
CA GLN A 378 -4.67 -23.36 11.85
C GLN A 378 -5.44 -22.06 11.58
N GLY A 379 -5.87 -21.34 12.63
CA GLY A 379 -6.57 -20.06 12.52
C GLY A 379 -5.71 -18.97 11.86
N PHE A 380 -4.42 -18.95 12.15
CA PHE A 380 -3.48 -18.01 11.53
C PHE A 380 -3.33 -18.28 10.02
N PHE A 381 -3.09 -19.52 9.61
CA PHE A 381 -2.95 -19.86 8.19
C PHE A 381 -4.26 -19.67 7.40
N GLN A 382 -5.42 -19.83 8.03
CA GLN A 382 -6.70 -19.44 7.44
C GLN A 382 -6.86 -17.92 7.32
N ALA A 383 -6.38 -17.15 8.29
CA ALA A 383 -6.42 -15.68 8.26
C ALA A 383 -5.50 -15.08 7.18
N ILE A 384 -4.37 -15.72 6.88
CA ILE A 384 -3.47 -15.34 5.78
C ILE A 384 -4.19 -15.37 4.43
N GLN A 385 -5.02 -16.38 4.18
CA GLN A 385 -5.66 -16.61 2.88
C GLN A 385 -6.90 -15.72 2.64
N ARG A 386 -7.39 -15.02 3.65
CA ARG A 386 -8.50 -14.04 3.56
C ARG A 386 -7.98 -12.62 3.27
#